data_fb544a84be19887ebb9837787755561b
#
_entry.id   fb544a84be19887ebb9837787755561b
#
_cell.length_a   1.000
_cell.length_b   1.000
_cell.length_c   1.000
_cell.angle_alpha   90.00
_cell.angle_beta   90.00
_cell.angle_gamma   90.00
#
_symmetry.space_group_name_H-M   'P 1'
#
loop_
_entity.id
_entity.type
_entity.pdbx_description
1 polymer ?
#
loop_
_entity_poly.entity_id
_entity_poly.type
_entity_poly.pdbx_seq_one_letter_code
_entity_poly.pdbx_strand_id
1 'polypeptide(L)'
;MTPKSQAINPLMQREIAQHYPSTSITAILNLLSQAEAGYLTAQAELFTDMEERDAHIYAEMTKRKMAVAQLDWSLKPNRSAGAREKRAVMDLEELIKDTFDIETLVFDMANAIGHGFMALELQWGRDATGFWMPKTFNPRPTRWFTVDQATRQNLRLRDNQSIDGVELVQYGWIVHEHSSKTTGEPGTQGLYRALALPYLFKNFATKNWLRFCELYAVPIRVLFHHEKDEGKKQAILYSLQAMGQNGVALLEGGTQDDLKTVDSATGEGQGFLNLIQWCEASVSKAILGG
;
A
#
# COMPACT_ATOMS: atom_id res chain seq x y z
N MET A 1 -11.76 37.24 -4.88
CA MET A 1 -10.87 36.86 -3.79
C MET A 1 -9.61 36.27 -4.41
N THR A 2 -8.43 36.62 -3.91
CA THR A 2 -7.18 36.00 -4.34
C THR A 2 -7.08 34.63 -3.69
N PRO A 3 -6.97 33.52 -4.44
CA PRO A 3 -6.78 32.19 -3.86
C PRO A 3 -5.47 32.17 -3.06
N LYS A 4 -5.49 31.55 -1.88
CA LYS A 4 -4.32 31.44 -1.02
C LYS A 4 -3.84 30.00 -1.00
N SER A 5 -2.56 29.77 -1.18
CA SER A 5 -1.94 28.49 -0.88
C SER A 5 -1.83 28.30 0.64
N GLN A 6 -2.02 27.08 1.10
CA GLN A 6 -1.84 26.74 2.50
C GLN A 6 -0.36 26.47 2.79
N ALA A 7 0.16 27.04 3.88
CA ALA A 7 1.50 26.70 4.33
C ALA A 7 1.50 25.27 4.88
N ILE A 8 2.32 24.41 4.30
CA ILE A 8 2.54 23.04 4.77
C ILE A 8 3.75 23.05 5.71
N ASN A 9 3.61 22.43 6.88
CA ASN A 9 4.70 22.35 7.85
C ASN A 9 5.94 21.68 7.21
N PRO A 10 7.10 22.33 7.20
CA PRO A 10 8.33 21.79 6.61
C PRO A 10 8.78 20.45 7.23
N LEU A 11 8.43 20.19 8.49
CA LEU A 11 8.73 18.90 9.14
C LEU A 11 7.95 17.76 8.49
N MET A 12 6.68 17.96 8.14
CA MET A 12 5.86 16.97 7.45
C MET A 12 6.43 16.61 6.06
N GLN A 13 6.98 17.60 5.36
CA GLN A 13 7.60 17.38 4.04
C GLN A 13 8.87 16.50 4.12
N ARG A 14 9.49 16.41 5.29
CA ARG A 14 10.69 15.61 5.56
C ARG A 14 10.41 14.28 6.24
N GLU A 15 9.16 14.02 6.62
CA GLU A 15 8.78 12.74 7.22
C GLU A 15 8.98 11.60 6.21
N ILE A 16 9.76 10.60 6.62
CA ILE A 16 9.92 9.36 5.88
C ILE A 16 8.80 8.42 6.33
N ALA A 17 8.08 7.82 5.39
CA ALA A 17 7.05 6.83 5.70
C ALA A 17 7.65 5.64 6.44
N GLN A 18 6.97 5.14 7.47
CA GLN A 18 7.36 3.93 8.16
C GLN A 18 6.99 2.71 7.31
N HIS A 19 7.87 1.71 7.33
CA HIS A 19 7.63 0.44 6.68
C HIS A 19 7.22 -0.62 7.69
N TYR A 20 6.30 -1.50 7.30
CA TYR A 20 5.71 -2.54 8.15
C TYR A 20 6.08 -3.98 7.71
N PRO A 21 7.38 -4.33 7.58
CA PRO A 21 7.78 -5.60 6.96
C PRO A 21 7.49 -6.85 7.78
N SER A 22 7.19 -6.72 9.06
CA SER A 22 7.00 -7.85 10.00
C SER A 22 5.89 -7.58 11.01
N THR A 23 4.83 -6.91 10.59
CA THR A 23 3.69 -6.55 11.44
C THR A 23 2.86 -7.79 11.80
N SER A 24 2.35 -7.86 13.04
CA SER A 24 1.44 -8.92 13.46
C SER A 24 -0.01 -8.59 13.09
N ILE A 25 -0.89 -9.61 13.09
CA ILE A 25 -2.33 -9.42 12.92
C ILE A 25 -2.88 -8.40 13.93
N THR A 26 -2.50 -8.56 15.20
CA THR A 26 -2.93 -7.65 16.28
C THR A 26 -2.47 -6.22 16.03
N ALA A 27 -1.26 -6.01 15.54
CA ALA A 27 -0.75 -4.68 15.23
C ALA A 27 -1.54 -4.02 14.09
N ILE A 28 -1.88 -4.75 13.02
CA ILE A 28 -2.74 -4.23 11.95
C ILE A 28 -4.13 -3.87 12.48
N LEU A 29 -4.75 -4.74 13.26
CA LEU A 29 -6.08 -4.47 13.82
C LEU A 29 -6.07 -3.23 14.73
N ASN A 30 -5.04 -3.07 15.58
CA ASN A 30 -4.87 -1.88 16.40
C ASN A 30 -4.69 -0.61 15.56
N LEU A 31 -3.93 -0.68 14.49
CA LEU A 31 -3.68 0.43 13.58
C LEU A 31 -4.98 0.87 12.87
N LEU A 32 -5.79 -0.10 12.40
CA LEU A 32 -7.09 0.18 11.82
C LEU A 32 -8.07 0.77 12.84
N SER A 33 -8.03 0.30 14.09
CA SER A 33 -8.83 0.84 15.20
C SER A 33 -8.41 2.27 15.58
N GLN A 34 -7.11 2.59 15.55
CA GLN A 34 -6.63 3.97 15.72
C GLN A 34 -7.19 4.91 14.64
N ALA A 35 -7.26 4.45 13.40
CA ALA A 35 -7.86 5.23 12.32
C ALA A 35 -9.36 5.46 12.54
N GLU A 36 -10.09 4.50 13.12
CA GLU A 36 -11.48 4.67 13.55
C GLU A 36 -11.63 5.68 14.69
N ALA A 37 -10.58 5.87 15.49
CA ALA A 37 -10.50 6.93 16.49
C ALA A 37 -10.07 8.30 15.94
N GLY A 38 -9.83 8.41 14.61
CA GLY A 38 -9.45 9.64 13.92
C GLY A 38 -7.94 9.79 13.66
N TYR A 39 -7.09 8.84 14.10
CA TYR A 39 -5.64 8.90 13.92
C TYR A 39 -5.23 8.16 12.62
N LEU A 40 -5.23 8.86 11.50
CA LEU A 40 -5.08 8.26 10.17
C LEU A 40 -3.65 7.93 9.75
N THR A 41 -2.63 8.51 10.38
CA THR A 41 -1.23 8.48 9.92
C THR A 41 -0.70 7.07 9.70
N ALA A 42 -0.79 6.23 10.72
CA ALA A 42 -0.24 4.87 10.66
C ALA A 42 -0.98 3.98 9.64
N GLN A 43 -2.29 4.18 9.48
CA GLN A 43 -3.08 3.51 8.44
C GLN A 43 -2.64 3.97 7.04
N ALA A 44 -2.45 5.27 6.85
CA ALA A 44 -2.03 5.82 5.56
C ALA A 44 -0.63 5.33 5.15
N GLU A 45 0.29 5.20 6.11
CA GLU A 45 1.62 4.61 5.89
C GLU A 45 1.53 3.13 5.51
N LEU A 46 0.71 2.33 6.22
CA LEU A 46 0.47 0.94 5.86
C LEU A 46 -0.07 0.82 4.43
N PHE A 47 -1.03 1.66 4.05
CA PHE A 47 -1.63 1.62 2.71
C PHE A 47 -0.63 1.99 1.61
N THR A 48 0.23 2.96 1.88
CA THR A 48 1.35 3.30 0.99
C THR A 48 2.32 2.12 0.85
N ASP A 49 2.68 1.47 1.96
CA ASP A 49 3.56 0.29 1.95
C ASP A 49 2.94 -0.89 1.17
N MET A 50 1.63 -1.10 1.30
CA MET A 50 0.89 -2.12 0.54
C MET A 50 0.93 -1.84 -0.98
N GLU A 51 0.70 -0.60 -1.38
CA GLU A 51 0.69 -0.20 -2.80
C GLU A 51 2.10 -0.27 -3.42
N GLU A 52 3.13 0.14 -2.69
CA GLU A 52 4.50 0.16 -3.19
C GLU A 52 5.16 -1.22 -3.24
N ARG A 53 4.79 -2.15 -2.35
CA ARG A 53 5.51 -3.41 -2.17
C ARG A 53 4.78 -4.65 -2.64
N ASP A 54 3.47 -4.60 -2.80
CA ASP A 54 2.71 -5.73 -3.35
C ASP A 54 2.43 -5.51 -4.83
N ALA A 55 3.18 -6.22 -5.68
CA ALA A 55 3.05 -6.11 -7.13
C ALA A 55 1.64 -6.42 -7.64
N HIS A 56 0.89 -7.30 -6.96
CA HIS A 56 -0.46 -7.66 -7.34
C HIS A 56 -1.46 -6.54 -7.01
N ILE A 57 -1.37 -5.97 -5.78
CA ILE A 57 -2.17 -4.81 -5.39
C ILE A 57 -1.89 -3.63 -6.33
N TYR A 58 -0.61 -3.33 -6.59
CA TYR A 58 -0.21 -2.26 -7.50
C TYR A 58 -0.83 -2.44 -8.89
N ALA A 59 -0.73 -3.65 -9.47
CA ALA A 59 -1.23 -3.93 -10.81
C ALA A 59 -2.75 -3.79 -10.90
N GLU A 60 -3.50 -4.37 -9.95
CA GLU A 60 -4.96 -4.35 -9.98
C GLU A 60 -5.52 -2.95 -9.68
N MET A 61 -4.91 -2.21 -8.74
CA MET A 61 -5.28 -0.82 -8.49
C MET A 61 -4.99 0.08 -9.68
N THR A 62 -3.85 -0.10 -10.34
CA THR A 62 -3.52 0.66 -11.55
C THR A 62 -4.53 0.41 -12.66
N LYS A 63 -4.91 -0.84 -12.91
CA LYS A 63 -5.97 -1.18 -13.89
C LYS A 63 -7.28 -0.45 -13.56
N ARG A 64 -7.71 -0.49 -12.31
CA ARG A 64 -8.96 0.17 -11.88
C ARG A 64 -8.89 1.69 -12.03
N LYS A 65 -7.77 2.32 -11.62
CA LYS A 65 -7.54 3.75 -11.77
C LYS A 65 -7.54 4.18 -13.24
N MET A 66 -6.82 3.46 -14.09
CA MET A 66 -6.77 3.72 -15.53
C MET A 66 -8.13 3.56 -16.21
N ALA A 67 -8.91 2.54 -15.83
CA ALA A 67 -10.25 2.33 -16.39
C ALA A 67 -11.20 3.51 -16.11
N VAL A 68 -11.02 4.22 -15.00
CA VAL A 68 -11.79 5.45 -14.69
C VAL A 68 -11.21 6.67 -15.39
N ALA A 69 -9.88 6.81 -15.40
CA ALA A 69 -9.20 7.96 -15.96
C ALA A 69 -9.41 8.10 -17.49
N GLN A 70 -9.53 6.97 -18.19
CA GLN A 70 -9.74 6.92 -19.64
C GLN A 70 -11.20 7.06 -20.09
N LEU A 71 -12.15 7.28 -19.16
CA LEU A 71 -13.54 7.48 -19.54
C LEU A 71 -13.74 8.85 -20.20
N ASP A 72 -14.50 8.86 -21.28
CA ASP A 72 -14.95 10.11 -21.89
C ASP A 72 -15.82 10.91 -20.90
N TRP A 73 -15.53 12.19 -20.77
CA TRP A 73 -16.26 13.07 -19.88
C TRP A 73 -16.82 14.28 -20.63
N SER A 74 -17.90 14.85 -20.12
CA SER A 74 -18.50 16.07 -20.63
C SER A 74 -19.19 16.86 -19.52
N LEU A 75 -19.21 18.18 -19.63
CA LEU A 75 -19.98 19.04 -18.75
C LEU A 75 -21.42 19.14 -19.25
N LYS A 76 -22.38 18.88 -18.36
CA LYS A 76 -23.81 19.02 -18.69
C LYS A 76 -24.38 20.24 -17.99
N PRO A 77 -24.97 21.17 -18.73
CA PRO A 77 -25.68 22.31 -18.13
C PRO A 77 -26.90 21.81 -17.34
N ASN A 78 -27.35 22.63 -16.38
CA ASN A 78 -28.58 22.32 -15.66
C ASN A 78 -29.76 22.22 -16.67
N ARG A 79 -30.74 21.37 -16.36
CA ARG A 79 -31.93 21.16 -17.22
C ARG A 79 -32.71 22.46 -17.48
N SER A 80 -32.71 23.39 -16.52
CA SER A 80 -33.35 24.72 -16.62
C SER A 80 -32.46 25.81 -17.23
N ALA A 81 -31.22 25.43 -17.65
CA ALA A 81 -30.24 26.41 -18.15
C ALA A 81 -30.71 27.10 -19.44
N GLY A 82 -30.59 28.44 -19.46
CA GLY A 82 -30.83 29.27 -20.63
C GLY A 82 -29.71 29.16 -21.68
N ALA A 83 -29.90 29.81 -22.83
CA ALA A 83 -28.92 29.71 -23.94
C ALA A 83 -27.53 30.25 -23.55
N ARG A 84 -27.45 31.32 -22.72
CA ARG A 84 -26.20 31.91 -22.25
C ARG A 84 -25.45 30.96 -21.33
N GLU A 85 -26.14 30.29 -20.42
CA GLU A 85 -25.55 29.34 -19.48
C GLU A 85 -25.04 28.07 -20.21
N LYS A 86 -25.81 27.57 -21.19
CA LYS A 86 -25.39 26.45 -22.02
C LYS A 86 -24.10 26.78 -22.77
N ARG A 87 -23.98 28.00 -23.32
CA ARG A 87 -22.76 28.44 -24.01
C ARG A 87 -21.60 28.53 -23.04
N ALA A 88 -21.80 29.09 -21.84
CA ALA A 88 -20.75 29.17 -20.81
C ALA A 88 -20.23 27.79 -20.37
N VAL A 89 -21.11 26.80 -20.32
CA VAL A 89 -20.68 25.41 -20.00
C VAL A 89 -19.82 24.82 -21.14
N MET A 90 -20.18 25.08 -22.40
CA MET A 90 -19.36 24.62 -23.54
C MET A 90 -18.00 25.30 -23.55
N ASP A 91 -17.96 26.63 -23.37
CA ASP A 91 -16.71 27.40 -23.32
C ASP A 91 -15.82 26.93 -22.14
N LEU A 92 -16.43 26.57 -21.00
CA LEU A 92 -15.71 26.02 -19.85
C LEU A 92 -15.17 24.63 -20.12
N GLU A 93 -15.94 23.77 -20.78
CA GLU A 93 -15.49 22.40 -21.15
C GLU A 93 -14.29 22.48 -22.09
N GLU A 94 -14.33 23.33 -23.10
CA GLU A 94 -13.24 23.58 -24.02
C GLU A 94 -11.99 24.10 -23.28
N LEU A 95 -12.16 25.11 -22.42
CA LEU A 95 -11.09 25.66 -21.61
C LEU A 95 -10.42 24.58 -20.73
N ILE A 96 -11.21 23.71 -20.10
CA ILE A 96 -10.68 22.63 -19.25
C ILE A 96 -9.89 21.63 -20.09
N LYS A 97 -10.43 21.22 -21.26
CA LYS A 97 -9.78 20.27 -22.16
C LYS A 97 -8.45 20.80 -22.72
N ASP A 98 -8.40 22.10 -23.00
CA ASP A 98 -7.21 22.74 -23.56
C ASP A 98 -6.13 23.04 -22.51
N THR A 99 -6.53 23.17 -21.24
CA THR A 99 -5.63 23.66 -20.19
C THR A 99 -5.13 22.57 -19.26
N PHE A 100 -5.95 21.55 -19.00
CA PHE A 100 -5.66 20.56 -17.94
C PHE A 100 -5.60 19.13 -18.50
N ASP A 101 -4.62 18.39 -18.01
CA ASP A 101 -4.58 16.93 -18.18
C ASP A 101 -5.56 16.28 -17.18
N ILE A 102 -6.80 16.12 -17.63
CA ILE A 102 -7.89 15.55 -16.82
C ILE A 102 -7.66 14.06 -16.56
N GLU A 103 -7.04 13.35 -17.48
CA GLU A 103 -6.73 11.93 -17.32
C GLU A 103 -5.80 11.73 -16.11
N THR A 104 -4.69 12.47 -16.06
CA THR A 104 -3.76 12.45 -14.92
C THR A 104 -4.45 12.92 -13.63
N LEU A 105 -5.27 13.98 -13.70
CA LEU A 105 -5.99 14.47 -12.52
C LEU A 105 -6.94 13.42 -11.94
N VAL A 106 -7.73 12.77 -12.78
CA VAL A 106 -8.67 11.71 -12.38
C VAL A 106 -7.91 10.48 -11.86
N PHE A 107 -6.80 10.12 -12.50
CA PHE A 107 -5.93 9.02 -12.03
C PHE A 107 -5.40 9.30 -10.62
N ASP A 108 -4.93 10.51 -10.36
CA ASP A 108 -4.44 10.92 -9.04
C ASP A 108 -5.57 10.91 -7.99
N MET A 109 -6.74 11.45 -8.35
CA MET A 109 -7.91 11.43 -7.47
C MET A 109 -8.39 10.01 -7.18
N ALA A 110 -8.26 9.09 -8.12
CA ALA A 110 -8.65 7.69 -7.96
C ALA A 110 -7.81 6.93 -6.91
N ASN A 111 -6.70 7.49 -6.40
CA ASN A 111 -6.01 6.95 -5.21
C ASN A 111 -6.92 6.90 -3.97
N ALA A 112 -7.97 7.72 -3.94
CA ALA A 112 -9.00 7.66 -2.91
C ALA A 112 -9.68 6.28 -2.80
N ILE A 113 -9.72 5.49 -3.88
CA ILE A 113 -10.28 4.14 -3.87
C ILE A 113 -9.58 3.27 -2.83
N GLY A 114 -8.26 3.30 -2.80
CA GLY A 114 -7.45 2.54 -1.84
C GLY A 114 -7.43 3.17 -0.45
N HIS A 115 -7.17 4.47 -0.38
CA HIS A 115 -6.94 5.20 0.86
C HIS A 115 -8.21 5.69 1.58
N GLY A 116 -9.34 5.80 0.86
CA GLY A 116 -10.61 6.37 1.34
C GLY A 116 -10.80 7.82 0.96
N PHE A 117 -9.74 8.57 0.81
CA PHE A 117 -9.72 9.93 0.30
C PHE A 117 -8.41 10.23 -0.43
N MET A 118 -8.43 11.27 -1.25
CA MET A 118 -7.23 11.86 -1.85
C MET A 118 -7.38 13.37 -1.85
N ALA A 119 -6.32 14.09 -1.49
CA ALA A 119 -6.29 15.54 -1.49
C ALA A 119 -5.17 16.05 -2.40
N LEU A 120 -5.55 16.95 -3.31
CA LEU A 120 -4.66 17.60 -4.24
C LEU A 120 -4.56 19.09 -3.87
N GLU A 121 -3.35 19.57 -3.68
CA GLU A 121 -3.08 20.97 -3.43
C GLU A 121 -3.10 21.74 -4.75
N LEU A 122 -3.88 22.83 -4.79
CA LEU A 122 -3.99 23.72 -5.93
C LEU A 122 -2.93 24.82 -5.86
N GLN A 123 -2.12 24.93 -6.88
CA GLN A 123 -1.28 26.10 -7.07
C GLN A 123 -1.93 27.03 -8.09
N TRP A 124 -2.25 28.24 -7.64
CA TRP A 124 -2.91 29.24 -8.46
C TRP A 124 -1.92 30.19 -9.11
N GLY A 125 -2.19 30.55 -10.33
CA GLY A 125 -1.46 31.56 -11.08
C GLY A 125 -2.38 32.36 -11.99
N ARG A 126 -1.88 33.45 -12.58
CA ARG A 126 -2.61 34.18 -13.59
C ARG A 126 -2.27 33.65 -14.98
N ASP A 127 -3.27 33.60 -15.85
CA ASP A 127 -3.08 33.34 -17.27
C ASP A 127 -2.57 34.59 -18.02
N ALA A 128 -2.40 34.48 -19.34
CA ALA A 128 -1.99 35.60 -20.19
C ALA A 128 -3.00 36.73 -20.22
N THR A 129 -4.27 36.46 -19.89
CA THR A 129 -5.37 37.44 -19.86
C THR A 129 -5.55 38.06 -18.49
N GLY A 130 -4.78 37.61 -17.47
CA GLY A 130 -4.80 38.12 -16.11
C GLY A 130 -5.82 37.42 -15.19
N PHE A 131 -6.56 36.41 -15.66
CA PHE A 131 -7.47 35.61 -14.86
C PHE A 131 -6.75 34.64 -13.96
N TRP A 132 -7.29 34.39 -12.77
CA TRP A 132 -6.80 33.38 -11.85
C TRP A 132 -7.21 31.97 -12.32
N MET A 133 -6.24 31.10 -12.50
CA MET A 133 -6.43 29.69 -12.87
C MET A 133 -5.56 28.79 -11.99
N PRO A 134 -5.99 27.56 -11.69
CA PRO A 134 -5.09 26.54 -11.18
C PRO A 134 -3.99 26.28 -12.22
N LYS A 135 -2.74 26.24 -11.79
CA LYS A 135 -1.58 25.92 -12.65
C LYS A 135 -1.12 24.49 -12.48
N THR A 136 -1.19 23.99 -11.26
CA THR A 136 -0.83 22.60 -10.94
C THR A 136 -1.79 22.02 -9.91
N PHE A 137 -1.98 20.71 -10.01
CA PHE A 137 -2.71 19.88 -9.07
C PHE A 137 -1.70 18.93 -8.46
N ASN A 138 -1.32 19.12 -7.20
CA ASN A 138 -0.27 18.36 -6.57
C ASN A 138 -0.90 17.35 -5.59
N PRO A 139 -0.90 16.04 -5.90
CA PRO A 139 -1.35 15.04 -4.95
C PRO A 139 -0.45 15.05 -3.72
N ARG A 140 -1.06 15.02 -2.54
CA ARG A 140 -0.33 15.04 -1.27
C ARG A 140 -0.50 13.73 -0.53
N PRO A 141 0.56 13.25 0.16
CA PRO A 141 0.51 11.99 0.89
C PRO A 141 -0.64 11.96 1.89
N THR A 142 -1.43 10.91 1.89
CA THR A 142 -2.59 10.78 2.79
C THR A 142 -2.22 10.82 4.27
N ARG A 143 -0.98 10.44 4.63
CA ARG A 143 -0.44 10.55 6.00
C ARG A 143 -0.31 11.99 6.52
N TRP A 144 -0.40 13.01 5.64
CA TRP A 144 -0.37 14.41 6.05
C TRP A 144 -1.71 14.91 6.59
N PHE A 145 -2.75 14.10 6.49
CA PHE A 145 -4.10 14.49 6.85
C PHE A 145 -4.57 13.76 8.11
N THR A 146 -5.51 14.39 8.77
CA THR A 146 -6.29 13.87 9.90
C THR A 146 -7.75 14.25 9.69
N VAL A 147 -8.63 13.85 10.60
CA VAL A 147 -10.02 14.31 10.63
C VAL A 147 -10.26 15.09 11.91
N ASP A 148 -11.24 15.98 11.88
CA ASP A 148 -11.69 16.69 13.09
C ASP A 148 -12.16 15.68 14.15
N GLN A 149 -11.73 15.84 15.37
CA GLN A 149 -11.98 14.85 16.43
C GLN A 149 -13.44 14.86 16.92
N ALA A 150 -14.15 15.97 16.70
CA ALA A 150 -15.53 16.11 17.17
C ALA A 150 -16.53 15.34 16.28
N THR A 151 -16.45 15.51 14.96
CA THR A 151 -17.40 14.90 14.02
C THR A 151 -16.79 13.80 13.17
N ARG A 152 -15.48 13.81 12.98
CA ARG A 152 -14.68 12.92 12.10
C ARG A 152 -15.10 12.97 10.63
N GLN A 153 -15.87 13.98 10.24
CA GLN A 153 -16.40 14.13 8.89
C GLN A 153 -15.53 15.03 8.02
N ASN A 154 -14.77 15.96 8.63
CA ASN A 154 -14.03 16.95 7.89
C ASN A 154 -12.54 16.58 7.88
N LEU A 155 -11.99 16.48 6.68
CA LEU A 155 -10.56 16.27 6.48
C LEU A 155 -9.80 17.55 6.83
N ARG A 156 -8.71 17.41 7.57
CA ARG A 156 -7.83 18.50 8.01
C ARG A 156 -6.38 18.18 7.74
N LEU A 157 -5.55 19.19 7.57
CA LEU A 157 -4.11 19.03 7.48
C LEU A 157 -3.54 18.82 8.89
N ARG A 158 -2.70 17.80 9.08
CA ARG A 158 -2.02 17.58 10.37
C ARG A 158 -1.21 18.80 10.78
N ASP A 159 -1.21 19.07 12.05
CA ASP A 159 -0.34 20.07 12.69
C ASP A 159 0.21 19.53 13.99
N ASN A 160 1.48 19.86 14.28
CA ASN A 160 2.13 19.41 15.51
C ASN A 160 1.64 20.16 16.77
N GLN A 161 0.89 21.24 16.58
CA GLN A 161 0.36 22.06 17.66
C GLN A 161 -1.07 21.69 18.06
N SER A 162 -1.80 20.98 17.19
CA SER A 162 -3.19 20.60 17.41
C SER A 162 -3.47 19.17 16.93
N ILE A 163 -4.13 18.38 17.80
CA ILE A 163 -4.61 17.04 17.44
C ILE A 163 -5.67 17.11 16.35
N ASP A 164 -6.49 18.15 16.36
CA ASP A 164 -7.51 18.38 15.33
C ASP A 164 -6.95 18.79 13.96
N GLY A 165 -5.66 19.17 13.90
CA GLY A 165 -5.06 19.70 12.70
C GLY A 165 -5.62 21.08 12.31
N VAL A 166 -5.31 21.52 11.09
CA VAL A 166 -5.71 22.81 10.52
C VAL A 166 -6.73 22.60 9.40
N GLU A 167 -7.76 23.43 9.35
CA GLU A 167 -8.75 23.39 8.28
C GLU A 167 -8.10 23.63 6.91
N LEU A 168 -8.58 22.91 5.90
CA LEU A 168 -8.13 23.10 4.53
C LEU A 168 -8.62 24.45 4.00
N VAL A 169 -7.70 25.24 3.49
CA VAL A 169 -8.04 26.58 2.94
C VAL A 169 -8.95 26.42 1.73
N GLN A 170 -10.05 27.16 1.76
CA GLN A 170 -11.01 27.18 0.65
C GLN A 170 -10.33 27.54 -0.67
N TYR A 171 -10.63 26.79 -1.71
CA TYR A 171 -9.98 26.86 -3.04
C TYR A 171 -8.49 26.55 -3.06
N GLY A 172 -7.91 26.11 -1.95
CA GLY A 172 -6.52 25.61 -1.91
C GLY A 172 -6.39 24.13 -2.20
N TRP A 173 -7.49 23.39 -2.14
CA TRP A 173 -7.50 21.94 -2.22
C TRP A 173 -8.68 21.41 -3.03
N ILE A 174 -8.43 20.32 -3.76
CA ILE A 174 -9.45 19.38 -4.20
C ILE A 174 -9.38 18.16 -3.30
N VAL A 175 -10.47 17.85 -2.61
CA VAL A 175 -10.61 16.64 -1.81
C VAL A 175 -11.59 15.74 -2.51
N HIS A 176 -11.12 14.53 -2.86
CA HIS A 176 -11.97 13.47 -3.37
C HIS A 176 -12.09 12.38 -2.32
N GLU A 177 -13.32 12.03 -1.97
CA GLU A 177 -13.64 10.97 -1.01
C GLU A 177 -14.26 9.80 -1.75
N HIS A 178 -13.74 8.59 -1.47
CA HIS A 178 -14.31 7.36 -2.00
C HIS A 178 -15.25 6.76 -0.97
N SER A 179 -16.52 6.58 -1.34
CA SER A 179 -17.50 5.95 -0.48
C SER A 179 -17.69 4.47 -0.86
N SER A 180 -16.95 3.60 -0.21
CA SER A 180 -17.08 2.14 -0.38
C SER A 180 -18.16 1.53 0.51
N LYS A 181 -18.65 2.27 1.51
CA LYS A 181 -19.66 1.85 2.47
C LYS A 181 -20.81 2.85 2.51
N THR A 182 -21.98 2.39 2.92
CA THR A 182 -23.17 3.24 3.07
C THR A 182 -22.96 4.34 4.12
N THR A 183 -22.18 4.04 5.15
CA THR A 183 -21.82 4.97 6.23
C THR A 183 -20.34 4.84 6.53
N GLY A 184 -19.71 5.92 6.91
CA GLY A 184 -18.31 5.93 7.33
C GLY A 184 -17.68 7.29 7.22
N GLU A 185 -16.57 7.44 7.89
CA GLU A 185 -15.75 8.63 7.90
C GLU A 185 -14.73 8.57 6.74
N PRO A 186 -14.26 9.67 6.18
CA PRO A 186 -13.35 9.68 5.03
C PRO A 186 -12.17 8.71 5.17
N GLY A 187 -11.50 8.72 6.32
CA GLY A 187 -10.35 7.86 6.58
C GLY A 187 -10.66 6.37 6.73
N THR A 188 -11.94 5.96 6.84
CA THR A 188 -12.34 4.55 7.04
C THR A 188 -12.97 3.90 5.81
N GLN A 189 -13.12 4.63 4.72
CA GLN A 189 -13.81 4.20 3.50
C GLN A 189 -12.91 3.45 2.51
N GLY A 190 -11.58 3.51 2.69
CA GLY A 190 -10.61 2.96 1.74
C GLY A 190 -10.66 1.45 1.60
N LEU A 191 -10.50 0.97 0.36
CA LEU A 191 -10.49 -0.45 0.03
C LEU A 191 -9.30 -1.19 0.66
N TYR A 192 -8.17 -0.52 0.87
CA TYR A 192 -6.97 -1.11 1.49
C TYR A 192 -7.22 -1.63 2.90
N ARG A 193 -8.23 -1.13 3.60
CA ARG A 193 -8.63 -1.70 4.90
C ARG A 193 -9.02 -3.18 4.79
N ALA A 194 -9.77 -3.54 3.76
CA ALA A 194 -10.17 -4.93 3.51
C ALA A 194 -9.00 -5.79 3.03
N LEU A 195 -8.00 -5.17 2.38
CA LEU A 195 -6.83 -5.85 1.82
C LEU A 195 -5.67 -6.00 2.81
N ALA A 196 -5.73 -5.32 3.96
CA ALA A 196 -4.64 -5.34 4.95
C ALA A 196 -4.32 -6.74 5.48
N LEU A 197 -5.33 -7.57 5.73
CA LEU A 197 -5.12 -8.95 6.18
C LEU A 197 -4.62 -9.89 5.06
N PRO A 198 -5.23 -9.93 3.85
CA PRO A 198 -4.66 -10.66 2.72
C PRO A 198 -3.21 -10.28 2.42
N TYR A 199 -2.86 -9.00 2.45
CA TYR A 199 -1.49 -8.51 2.29
C TYR A 199 -0.55 -9.11 3.35
N LEU A 200 -0.95 -9.07 4.62
CA LEU A 200 -0.16 -9.64 5.72
C LEU A 200 0.04 -11.14 5.56
N PHE A 201 -1.02 -11.89 5.23
CA PHE A 201 -0.95 -13.34 5.05
C PHE A 201 -0.05 -13.72 3.88
N LYS A 202 -0.12 -12.98 2.77
CA LYS A 202 0.77 -13.16 1.61
C LYS A 202 2.24 -12.94 2.01
N ASN A 203 2.54 -11.88 2.76
CA ASN A 203 3.89 -11.59 3.22
C ASN A 203 4.42 -12.71 4.15
N PHE A 204 3.61 -13.21 5.07
CA PHE A 204 3.99 -14.34 5.92
C PHE A 204 4.20 -15.62 5.12
N ALA A 205 3.31 -15.92 4.19
CA ALA A 205 3.44 -17.10 3.33
C ALA A 205 4.73 -17.04 2.50
N THR A 206 5.01 -15.90 1.87
CA THR A 206 6.21 -15.69 1.05
C THR A 206 7.49 -15.81 1.88
N LYS A 207 7.53 -15.15 3.05
CA LYS A 207 8.68 -15.21 3.96
C LYS A 207 8.95 -16.63 4.44
N ASN A 208 7.89 -17.35 4.84
CA ASN A 208 8.03 -18.72 5.34
C ASN A 208 8.36 -19.69 4.20
N TRP A 209 7.84 -19.46 2.99
CA TRP A 209 8.19 -20.25 1.82
C TRP A 209 9.66 -20.06 1.43
N LEU A 210 10.17 -18.85 1.44
CA LEU A 210 11.59 -18.58 1.22
C LEU A 210 12.44 -19.33 2.26
N ARG A 211 12.10 -19.22 3.54
CA ARG A 211 12.78 -19.94 4.62
C ARG A 211 12.68 -21.45 4.45
N PHE A 212 11.54 -21.96 4.03
CA PHE A 212 11.35 -23.36 3.69
C PHE A 212 12.32 -23.77 2.57
N CYS A 213 12.39 -23.03 1.48
CA CYS A 213 13.30 -23.30 0.37
C CYS A 213 14.78 -23.30 0.84
N GLU A 214 15.17 -22.35 1.69
CA GLU A 214 16.53 -22.31 2.26
C GLU A 214 16.86 -23.55 3.08
N LEU A 215 15.93 -24.03 3.90
CA LEU A 215 16.13 -25.20 4.74
C LEU A 215 16.11 -26.51 3.95
N TYR A 216 15.29 -26.60 2.91
CA TYR A 216 15.06 -27.83 2.16
C TYR A 216 15.86 -27.93 0.87
N ALA A 217 16.32 -26.82 0.30
CA ALA A 217 17.25 -26.85 -0.82
C ALA A 217 18.62 -27.45 -0.43
N VAL A 218 18.85 -27.61 0.86
CA VAL A 218 20.12 -28.03 1.42
C VAL A 218 19.93 -29.24 2.32
N PRO A 219 20.09 -30.45 1.79
CA PRO A 219 19.89 -31.65 2.55
C PRO A 219 20.91 -31.78 3.72
N ILE A 220 20.40 -32.12 4.90
CA ILE A 220 21.24 -32.40 6.06
C ILE A 220 21.98 -33.73 5.82
N ARG A 221 23.30 -33.69 5.90
CA ARG A 221 24.14 -34.86 5.79
C ARG A 221 24.40 -35.42 7.18
N VAL A 222 24.06 -36.68 7.40
CA VAL A 222 24.29 -37.39 8.67
C VAL A 222 25.27 -38.52 8.40
N LEU A 223 26.41 -38.49 9.07
CA LEU A 223 27.34 -39.62 9.07
C LEU A 223 27.17 -40.41 10.36
N PHE A 224 26.86 -41.70 10.24
CA PHE A 224 26.92 -42.66 11.32
C PHE A 224 28.34 -43.23 11.41
N HIS A 225 28.92 -43.24 12.59
CA HIS A 225 30.30 -43.66 12.78
C HIS A 225 30.49 -44.48 14.07
N HIS A 226 31.55 -45.30 14.09
CA HIS A 226 31.98 -46.07 15.24
C HIS A 226 33.34 -45.59 15.80
N GLU A 227 33.91 -44.50 15.29
CA GLU A 227 35.19 -43.98 15.73
C GLU A 227 35.11 -43.47 17.18
N LYS A 228 36.08 -43.91 18.02
CA LYS A 228 36.15 -43.55 19.44
C LYS A 228 37.16 -42.42 19.73
N ASP A 229 38.06 -42.15 18.78
CA ASP A 229 39.06 -41.12 18.90
C ASP A 229 38.47 -39.74 18.59
N GLU A 230 38.50 -38.86 19.58
CA GLU A 230 37.95 -37.50 19.43
C GLU A 230 38.68 -36.67 18.36
N GLY A 231 39.99 -36.87 18.18
CA GLY A 231 40.74 -36.17 17.14
C GLY A 231 40.29 -36.56 15.74
N LYS A 232 40.01 -37.85 15.52
CA LYS A 232 39.50 -38.36 14.25
C LYS A 232 38.03 -37.93 14.03
N LYS A 233 37.21 -37.92 15.07
CA LYS A 233 35.82 -37.39 14.97
C LYS A 233 35.81 -35.97 14.51
N GLN A 234 36.66 -35.09 15.07
CA GLN A 234 36.79 -33.71 14.63
C GLN A 234 37.28 -33.59 13.17
N ALA A 235 38.26 -34.43 12.77
CA ALA A 235 38.73 -34.45 11.39
C ALA A 235 37.61 -34.84 10.39
N ILE A 236 36.79 -35.83 10.76
CA ILE A 236 35.63 -36.24 9.96
C ILE A 236 34.59 -35.10 9.88
N LEU A 237 34.29 -34.45 11.01
CA LEU A 237 33.37 -33.33 11.04
C LEU A 237 33.83 -32.16 10.17
N TYR A 238 35.12 -31.79 10.24
CA TYR A 238 35.72 -30.79 9.39
C TYR A 238 35.66 -31.17 7.90
N SER A 239 35.90 -32.41 7.57
CA SER A 239 35.81 -32.87 6.18
C SER A 239 34.39 -32.80 5.64
N LEU A 240 33.40 -33.15 6.45
CA LEU A 240 31.99 -33.08 6.10
C LEU A 240 31.53 -31.59 5.94
N GLN A 241 31.99 -30.70 6.81
CA GLN A 241 31.71 -29.26 6.73
C GLN A 241 32.38 -28.65 5.49
N ALA A 242 33.55 -29.08 5.09
CA ALA A 242 34.24 -28.62 3.90
C ALA A 242 33.55 -29.07 2.59
N MET A 243 32.71 -30.08 2.63
CA MET A 243 31.94 -30.59 1.48
C MET A 243 30.71 -29.71 1.13
N GLY A 244 30.37 -28.70 1.93
CA GLY A 244 29.26 -27.78 1.64
C GLY A 244 28.92 -26.94 2.84
N GLN A 245 28.22 -25.80 2.61
CA GLN A 245 27.82 -24.81 3.64
C GLN A 245 26.64 -25.26 4.52
N ASN A 246 26.34 -26.57 4.61
CA ASN A 246 25.08 -27.12 5.09
C ASN A 246 25.22 -27.82 6.42
N GLY A 247 24.08 -27.97 7.12
CA GLY A 247 24.03 -28.72 8.37
C GLY A 247 24.60 -30.14 8.24
N VAL A 248 25.57 -30.43 9.08
CA VAL A 248 26.18 -31.75 9.15
C VAL A 248 25.99 -32.26 10.57
N ALA A 249 25.54 -33.49 10.71
CA ALA A 249 25.47 -34.19 11.99
C ALA A 249 26.36 -35.43 11.97
N LEU A 250 27.11 -35.59 13.06
CA LEU A 250 27.89 -36.79 13.32
C LEU A 250 27.19 -37.56 14.44
N LEU A 251 26.73 -38.77 14.18
CA LEU A 251 26.03 -39.61 15.15
C LEU A 251 26.81 -40.90 15.43
N GLU A 252 26.95 -41.22 16.70
CA GLU A 252 27.56 -42.50 17.12
C GLU A 252 26.51 -43.61 17.02
N GLY A 253 26.86 -44.67 16.29
CA GLY A 253 25.97 -45.82 16.12
C GLY A 253 25.72 -46.18 14.66
N GLY A 254 25.01 -47.25 14.42
CA GLY A 254 24.72 -47.78 13.08
C GLY A 254 25.40 -49.12 12.84
N THR A 255 25.09 -49.85 11.79
CA THR A 255 25.66 -51.14 11.44
C THR A 255 26.93 -51.02 10.58
N GLN A 256 27.16 -49.87 9.99
CA GLN A 256 28.34 -49.49 9.19
C GLN A 256 28.51 -47.98 9.22
N ASP A 257 29.74 -47.46 8.98
CA ASP A 257 29.97 -46.05 8.71
C ASP A 257 29.26 -45.67 7.41
N ASP A 258 28.13 -45.02 7.51
CA ASP A 258 27.25 -44.72 6.39
C ASP A 258 26.87 -43.24 6.37
N LEU A 259 27.09 -42.60 5.24
CA LEU A 259 26.68 -41.23 5.01
C LEU A 259 25.25 -41.24 4.46
N LYS A 260 24.29 -40.82 5.27
CA LYS A 260 22.90 -40.68 4.86
C LYS A 260 22.56 -39.21 4.67
N THR A 261 21.97 -38.95 3.54
CA THR A 261 21.28 -37.71 3.32
C THR A 261 19.88 -37.87 3.91
N VAL A 262 19.58 -37.11 4.96
CA VAL A 262 18.21 -37.03 5.48
C VAL A 262 17.45 -36.12 4.55
N ASP A 263 16.68 -36.70 3.65
CA ASP A 263 15.71 -35.94 2.87
C ASP A 263 14.70 -35.36 3.87
N SER A 264 14.82 -34.08 4.08
CA SER A 264 13.85 -33.35 4.85
C SER A 264 12.51 -33.50 4.16
N ALA A 265 11.47 -33.74 4.94
CA ALA A 265 10.11 -34.09 4.57
C ALA A 265 9.67 -33.64 3.15
N THR A 266 9.09 -34.55 2.40
CA THR A 266 8.49 -34.41 1.08
C THR A 266 7.34 -33.42 1.06
N GLY A 267 7.61 -32.13 1.27
CA GLY A 267 6.63 -31.05 1.12
C GLY A 267 7.06 -30.14 -0.02
N GLU A 268 6.33 -30.12 -1.10
CA GLU A 268 6.59 -29.29 -2.28
C GLU A 268 6.33 -27.79 -2.08
N GLY A 269 6.11 -27.34 -0.84
CA GLY A 269 5.76 -25.94 -0.57
C GLY A 269 4.38 -25.52 -1.10
N GLN A 270 3.58 -26.45 -1.62
CA GLN A 270 2.27 -26.20 -2.26
C GLN A 270 1.31 -25.46 -1.34
N GLY A 271 1.35 -25.69 -0.03
CA GLY A 271 0.52 -24.98 0.95
C GLY A 271 0.78 -23.47 0.96
N PHE A 272 2.04 -23.06 0.82
CA PHE A 272 2.38 -21.63 0.74
C PHE A 272 1.89 -21.01 -0.57
N LEU A 273 2.09 -21.71 -1.69
CA LEU A 273 1.61 -21.27 -3.01
C LEU A 273 0.09 -21.10 -3.01
N ASN A 274 -0.65 -22.10 -2.50
CA ASN A 274 -2.11 -22.04 -2.41
C ASN A 274 -2.59 -20.84 -1.58
N LEU A 275 -1.92 -20.54 -0.46
CA LEU A 275 -2.26 -19.38 0.38
C LEU A 275 -1.98 -18.07 -0.35
N ILE A 276 -0.84 -17.96 -1.04
CA ILE A 276 -0.50 -16.77 -1.85
C ILE A 276 -1.56 -16.57 -2.94
N GLN A 277 -1.90 -17.61 -3.69
CA GLN A 277 -2.92 -17.55 -4.73
C GLN A 277 -4.30 -17.16 -4.20
N TRP A 278 -4.67 -17.68 -3.02
CA TRP A 278 -5.92 -17.28 -2.35
C TRP A 278 -5.91 -15.80 -1.97
N CYS A 279 -4.79 -15.28 -1.44
CA CYS A 279 -4.64 -13.86 -1.13
C CYS A 279 -4.78 -13.00 -2.40
N GLU A 280 -4.09 -13.35 -3.48
CA GLU A 280 -4.14 -12.63 -4.75
C GLU A 280 -5.54 -12.65 -5.38
N ALA A 281 -6.20 -13.81 -5.38
CA ALA A 281 -7.59 -13.91 -5.85
C ALA A 281 -8.54 -13.06 -5.01
N SER A 282 -8.33 -12.99 -3.69
CA SER A 282 -9.13 -12.14 -2.80
C SER A 282 -8.90 -10.66 -3.08
N VAL A 283 -7.66 -10.27 -3.35
CA VAL A 283 -7.27 -8.90 -3.75
C VAL A 283 -7.93 -8.53 -5.07
N SER A 284 -7.81 -9.38 -6.11
CA SER A 284 -8.43 -9.11 -7.42
C SER A 284 -9.94 -8.95 -7.32
N LYS A 285 -10.63 -9.83 -6.59
CA LYS A 285 -12.08 -9.74 -6.37
C LYS A 285 -12.47 -8.43 -5.68
N ALA A 286 -11.72 -8.02 -4.68
CA ALA A 286 -12.03 -6.79 -3.96
C ALA A 286 -11.78 -5.53 -4.80
N ILE A 287 -10.71 -5.52 -5.61
CA ILE A 287 -10.34 -4.35 -6.41
C ILE A 287 -11.16 -4.26 -7.69
N LEU A 288 -11.33 -5.36 -8.41
CA LEU A 288 -11.98 -5.36 -9.73
C LEU A 288 -13.47 -5.76 -9.67
N GLY A 289 -13.93 -6.37 -8.58
CA GLY A 289 -15.32 -6.73 -8.40
C GLY A 289 -15.73 -8.01 -9.15
N GLY A 290 -14.77 -8.92 -9.42
CA GLY A 290 -14.97 -10.15 -10.18
C GLY A 290 -15.12 -11.40 -9.33
#